data_5dd4328ca269316fa97d346121628e97
#
_entry.id   5dd4328ca269316fa97d346121628e97
#
_cell.length_a   1.000
_cell.length_b   1.000
_cell.length_c   1.000
_cell.angle_alpha   90.00
_cell.angle_beta   90.00
_cell.angle_gamma   90.00
#
_symmetry.space_group_name_H-M   'P 1'
#
loop_
_entity.id
_entity.type
_entity.pdbx_description
1 polymer ?
#
loop_
_entity_poly.entity_id
_entity_poly.type
_entity_poly.pdbx_seq_one_letter_code
_entity_poly.pdbx_strand_id
1 'polypeptide(L)' 'MKEILETIILNLVDNKEQVTINSREEERATVFEVKVADSDMGKVIGKQGKIAKAIRTVMKSLTAKEHKKVIIEFVD' A
#
# COMPACT_ATOMS: atom_id res chain seq x y z
N MET A 1 4.18 -10.88 2.19
CA MET A 1 3.13 -9.98 1.65
C MET A 1 3.40 -8.52 1.97
N LYS A 2 3.52 -8.20 3.24
CA LYS A 2 3.86 -6.83 3.66
C LYS A 2 5.17 -6.34 3.04
N GLU A 3 6.15 -7.22 2.92
CA GLU A 3 7.47 -6.90 2.38
C GLU A 3 7.40 -6.46 0.92
N ILE A 4 6.51 -7.05 0.14
CA ILE A 4 6.33 -6.67 -1.25
C ILE A 4 5.75 -5.25 -1.34
N LEU A 5 4.73 -4.98 -0.54
CA LEU A 5 4.14 -3.65 -0.48
C LEU A 5 5.18 -2.62 -0.03
N GLU A 6 5.95 -2.95 0.99
CA GLU A 6 7.02 -2.08 1.51
C GLU A 6 8.03 -1.76 0.42
N THR A 7 8.47 -2.78 -0.34
CA THR A 7 9.41 -2.58 -1.43
C THR A 7 8.85 -1.62 -2.48
N ILE A 8 7.58 -1.79 -2.84
CA ILE A 8 6.94 -0.92 -3.82
C ILE A 8 6.95 0.54 -3.32
N ILE A 9 6.51 0.74 -2.08
CA ILE A 9 6.41 2.08 -1.51
C ILE A 9 7.79 2.73 -1.40
N LEU A 10 8.78 1.98 -0.91
CA LEU A 10 10.14 2.51 -0.75
C LEU A 10 10.77 2.93 -2.07
N ASN A 11 10.37 2.31 -3.17
CA ASN A 11 10.88 2.68 -4.49
C ASN A 11 10.19 3.92 -5.08
N LEU A 12 9.10 4.36 -4.49
CA LEU A 12 8.34 5.51 -4.98
C LEU A 12 8.66 6.80 -4.23
N VAL A 13 9.04 6.70 -2.95
CA VAL A 13 9.16 7.86 -2.08
C VAL A 13 10.60 8.32 -1.96
N ASP A 14 10.77 9.60 -1.59
CA ASP A 14 12.10 10.17 -1.30
C ASP A 14 12.45 10.02 0.17
N ASN A 15 11.49 10.16 1.06
CA ASN A 15 11.70 10.12 2.50
C ASN A 15 11.42 8.71 3.04
N LYS A 16 12.34 7.80 2.76
CA LYS A 16 12.17 6.40 3.10
C LYS A 16 12.04 6.15 4.60
N GLU A 17 12.70 6.96 5.40
CA GLU A 17 12.67 6.84 6.86
C GLU A 17 11.32 7.18 7.47
N GLN A 18 10.46 7.83 6.71
CA GLN A 18 9.11 8.20 7.18
C GLN A 18 8.04 7.22 6.75
N VAL A 19 8.42 6.15 6.06
CA VAL A 19 7.47 5.14 5.63
C VAL A 19 7.10 4.23 6.79
N THR A 20 5.82 4.08 7.05
CA THR A 20 5.31 3.13 8.05
C THR A 20 4.17 2.35 7.42
N ILE A 21 4.23 1.03 7.52
CA ILE A 21 3.18 0.17 7.03
C ILE A 21 2.73 -0.72 8.17
N ASN A 22 1.47 -0.58 8.54
CA ASN A 22 0.85 -1.41 9.58
C ASN A 22 -0.17 -2.32 8.93
N SER A 23 -0.25 -3.55 9.41
CA SER A 23 -1.23 -4.49 8.91
C SER A 23 -2.25 -4.82 10.00
N ARG A 24 -3.49 -4.99 9.57
CA ARG A 24 -4.58 -5.36 10.46
C ARG A 24 -5.34 -6.52 9.82
N GLU A 25 -5.45 -7.62 10.53
CA GLU A 25 -6.21 -8.77 10.08
C GLU A 25 -7.65 -8.64 10.50
N GLU A 26 -8.56 -8.73 9.54
CA GLU A 26 -9.99 -8.77 9.77
C GLU A 26 -10.51 -10.10 9.25
N GLU A 27 -11.74 -10.45 9.61
CA GLU A 27 -12.29 -11.76 9.28
C GLU A 27 -12.18 -12.10 7.79
N ARG A 28 -12.46 -11.14 6.92
CA ARG A 28 -12.47 -11.37 5.48
C ARG A 28 -11.53 -10.47 4.71
N ALA A 29 -10.64 -9.80 5.42
CA ALA A 29 -9.74 -8.85 4.77
C ALA A 29 -8.45 -8.68 5.55
N THR A 30 -7.38 -8.39 4.84
CA THR A 30 -6.15 -7.89 5.43
C THR A 30 -6.06 -6.42 5.02
N VAL A 31 -5.93 -5.54 6.00
CA VAL A 31 -5.85 -4.11 5.74
C VAL A 31 -4.42 -3.65 6.01
N PHE A 32 -3.83 -3.01 5.01
CA PHE A 32 -2.51 -2.38 5.16
C PHE A 32 -2.71 -0.87 5.22
N GLU A 33 -2.21 -0.26 6.27
CA GLU A 33 -2.23 1.19 6.42
C GLU A 33 -0.84 1.71 6.09
N VAL A 34 -0.76 2.50 5.03
CA VAL A 34 0.52 3.02 4.54
C VAL A 34 0.60 4.49 4.89
N LYS A 35 1.65 4.87 5.60
CA LYS A 35 1.91 6.26 5.92
C LYS A 35 3.27 6.64 5.32
N VAL A 36 3.29 7.76 4.63
CA VAL A 36 4.51 8.32 4.04
C VAL A 36 4.59 9.79 4.41
N ALA A 37 5.73 10.41 4.13
CA ALA A 37 5.86 11.85 4.32
C ALA A 37 4.80 12.59 3.49
N ASP A 38 4.28 13.70 4.00
CA ASP A 38 3.27 14.48 3.28
C ASP A 38 3.75 14.85 1.87
N SER A 39 5.03 15.19 1.74
CA SER A 39 5.62 15.54 0.45
C SER A 39 5.68 14.38 -0.53
N ASP A 40 5.58 13.14 -0.03
CA ASP A 40 5.61 11.94 -0.86
C ASP A 40 4.24 11.38 -1.18
N MET A 41 3.20 11.88 -0.54
CA MET A 41 1.85 11.34 -0.70
C MET A 41 1.41 11.32 -2.17
N GLY A 42 1.69 12.38 -2.92
CA GLY A 42 1.36 12.43 -4.34
C GLY A 42 2.05 11.37 -5.17
N LYS A 43 3.21 10.89 -4.72
CA LYS A 43 3.98 9.87 -5.43
C LYS A 43 3.40 8.48 -5.29
N VAL A 44 2.68 8.22 -4.19
CA VAL A 44 2.04 6.91 -3.98
C VAL A 44 0.59 6.91 -4.42
N ILE A 45 -0.03 8.07 -4.55
CA ILE A 45 -1.40 8.18 -5.04
C ILE A 45 -1.41 8.33 -6.57
N GLY A 46 -0.61 9.27 -7.09
CA GLY A 46 -0.55 9.56 -8.52
C GLY A 46 -1.72 10.40 -8.99
N LYS A 47 -1.66 10.84 -10.25
CA LYS A 47 -2.75 11.62 -10.84
C LYS A 47 -4.02 10.77 -10.88
N GLN A 48 -5.10 11.31 -10.38
CA GLN A 48 -6.41 10.64 -10.36
C GLN A 48 -6.34 9.28 -9.66
N GLY A 49 -5.39 9.11 -8.74
CA GLY A 49 -5.25 7.88 -7.98
C GLY A 49 -4.70 6.70 -8.77
N LYS A 50 -4.08 6.92 -9.92
CA LYS A 50 -3.63 5.82 -10.79
C LYS A 50 -2.56 4.95 -10.17
N ILE A 51 -1.63 5.55 -9.43
CA ILE A 51 -0.56 4.77 -8.80
C ILE A 51 -1.12 3.93 -7.66
N ALA A 52 -1.96 4.52 -6.81
CA ALA A 52 -2.62 3.79 -5.74
C ALA A 52 -3.46 2.63 -6.29
N LYS A 53 -4.16 2.86 -7.39
CA LYS A 53 -4.95 1.82 -8.05
C LYS A 53 -4.07 0.69 -8.56
N ALA A 54 -2.94 1.01 -9.16
CA ALA A 54 -1.98 0.03 -9.66
C ALA A 54 -1.41 -0.81 -8.51
N ILE A 55 -1.07 -0.17 -7.39
CA ILE A 55 -0.57 -0.87 -6.21
C ILE A 55 -1.61 -1.86 -5.70
N ARG A 56 -2.86 -1.43 -5.60
CA ARG A 56 -3.96 -2.29 -5.17
C ARG A 56 -4.14 -3.49 -6.11
N THR A 57 -4.03 -3.26 -7.40
CA THR A 57 -4.16 -4.32 -8.40
C THR A 57 -3.06 -5.37 -8.25
N VAL A 58 -1.81 -4.93 -8.09
CA VAL A 58 -0.68 -5.84 -7.90
C VAL A 58 -0.87 -6.66 -6.63
N MET A 59 -1.21 -6.04 -5.52
CA MET A 59 -1.38 -6.74 -4.26
C MET A 59 -2.53 -7.73 -4.33
N LYS A 60 -3.61 -7.35 -5.00
CA LYS A 60 -4.76 -8.21 -5.18
C LYS A 60 -4.41 -9.45 -5.98
N SER A 61 -3.58 -9.31 -7.02
CA SER A 61 -3.11 -10.44 -7.82
C SER A 61 -2.31 -11.43 -6.99
N LEU A 62 -1.47 -10.92 -6.10
CA LEU A 62 -0.61 -11.75 -5.27
C LEU A 62 -1.41 -12.55 -4.25
N THR A 63 -2.60 -12.10 -3.89
CA THR A 63 -3.41 -12.74 -2.85
C THR A 63 -4.66 -13.42 -3.40
N ALA A 64 -4.77 -13.56 -4.71
CA ALA A 64 -5.96 -14.10 -5.36
C ALA A 64 -6.37 -15.48 -4.84
N LYS A 65 -5.39 -16.28 -4.38
CA LYS A 65 -5.64 -17.64 -3.89
C LYS A 65 -6.06 -17.70 -2.42
N GLU A 66 -5.99 -16.61 -1.71
CA GLU A 66 -6.16 -16.61 -0.24
C GLU A 66 -7.59 -16.40 0.22
N HIS A 67 -8.51 -16.14 -0.70
CA HIS A 67 -9.92 -15.90 -0.38
C HIS A 67 -10.17 -14.74 0.61
N LYS A 68 -9.17 -13.90 0.81
CA LYS A 68 -9.27 -12.69 1.62
C LYS A 68 -9.10 -11.48 0.73
N LYS A 69 -9.82 -10.42 1.03
CA LYS A 69 -9.61 -9.14 0.37
C LYS A 69 -8.34 -8.49 0.92
N VAL A 70 -7.63 -7.81 0.06
CA VAL A 70 -6.53 -6.95 0.50
C VAL A 70 -6.97 -5.51 0.31
N ILE A 71 -6.93 -4.76 1.38
CA ILE A 71 -7.31 -3.35 1.38
C ILE A 71 -6.08 -2.54 1.71
N ILE A 72 -5.78 -1.56 0.90
CA ILE A 72 -4.63 -0.68 1.13
C ILE A 72 -5.14 0.73 1.33
N GLU A 73 -4.87 1.28 2.50
CA GLU A 73 -5.27 2.63 2.87
C GLU A 73 -4.03 3.49 3.00
N PHE A 74 -4.06 4.65 2.37
CA PHE A 74 -3.01 5.64 2.53
C PHE A 74 -3.50 6.66 3.55
N VAL A 75 -2.77 6.78 4.65
CA VAL A 75 -3.17 7.63 5.78
C VAL A 75 -2.20 8.78 5.97
N ASP A 76 -2.69 9.88 6.53
CA ASP A 76 -1.86 11.06 6.79
C ASP A 76 -1.08 10.94 8.10
#